data_983fe617a667c43c4c2291d77168fbc0
#
_entry.id   983fe617a667c43c4c2291d77168fbc0
#
_cell.length_a   1.000
_cell.length_b   1.000
_cell.length_c   1.000
_cell.angle_alpha   90.00
_cell.angle_beta   90.00
_cell.angle_gamma   90.00
#
_symmetry.space_group_name_H-M   'P 1'
#
loop_
_entity.id
_entity.type
_entity.pdbx_description
1 polymer ?
#
loop_
_entity_poly.entity_id
_entity_poly.type
_entity_poly.pdbx_seq_one_letter_code
_entity_poly.pdbx_strand_id
1 'polypeptide(L)'
;VGLLLSNAGYDLVFADVADALIEGLQNSESYSVHEVGDDPRTTVVRGYSALNSAKQAAELTDAIARADVVTTAVGAHILKFVAPAIAAGIAARPAGAARVAVMACENAINGTDILKAEVERNYSGDDLADRALFANTAVDRIVPAQAADAGLDVTVENYFEWAIETPPFEG
;
A
#
# COMPACT_ATOMS: atom_id res chain seq x y z
N VAL A 1 3.30 7.16 -1.53
CA VAL A 1 3.18 6.04 -2.49
C VAL A 1 1.91 6.16 -3.31
N GLY A 2 0.71 6.30 -2.70
CA GLY A 2 -0.56 6.36 -3.43
C GLY A 2 -0.61 7.38 -4.56
N LEU A 3 -0.12 8.62 -4.36
CA LEU A 3 -0.02 9.62 -5.42
C LEU A 3 0.83 9.14 -6.61
N LEU A 4 1.96 8.47 -6.34
CA LEU A 4 2.85 7.98 -7.40
C LEU A 4 2.18 6.87 -8.22
N LEU A 5 1.51 5.94 -7.57
CA LEU A 5 0.76 4.87 -8.23
C LEU A 5 -0.42 5.42 -9.03
N SER A 6 -1.17 6.39 -8.47
CA SER A 6 -2.25 7.08 -9.19
C SER A 6 -1.74 7.78 -10.44
N ASN A 7 -0.62 8.51 -10.35
CA ASN A 7 0.00 9.18 -11.50
C ASN A 7 0.52 8.19 -12.56
N ALA A 8 0.88 6.97 -12.15
CA ALA A 8 1.27 5.88 -13.03
C ALA A 8 0.07 5.12 -13.66
N GLY A 9 -1.16 5.50 -13.31
CA GLY A 9 -2.39 4.94 -13.89
C GLY A 9 -2.90 3.68 -13.19
N TYR A 10 -2.44 3.39 -11.98
CA TYR A 10 -2.99 2.29 -11.18
C TYR A 10 -4.32 2.68 -10.55
N ASP A 11 -5.25 1.74 -10.53
CA ASP A 11 -6.45 1.81 -9.68
C ASP A 11 -6.06 1.56 -8.22
N LEU A 12 -6.47 2.45 -7.32
CA LEU A 12 -6.07 2.38 -5.92
C LEU A 12 -7.16 1.75 -5.04
N VAL A 13 -6.76 0.85 -4.16
CA VAL A 13 -7.58 0.36 -3.06
C VAL A 13 -6.88 0.68 -1.75
N PHE A 14 -7.45 1.60 -0.97
CA PHE A 14 -6.95 1.91 0.36
C PHE A 14 -7.55 0.95 1.39
N ALA A 15 -6.73 0.47 2.32
CA ALA A 15 -7.17 -0.38 3.42
C ALA A 15 -6.66 0.15 4.75
N ASP A 16 -7.57 0.40 5.68
CA ASP A 16 -7.25 0.87 7.03
C ASP A 16 -8.29 0.32 8.03
N VAL A 17 -7.98 0.39 9.32
CA VAL A 17 -8.91 0.02 10.41
C VAL A 17 -9.73 1.22 10.91
N ALA A 18 -9.33 2.45 10.58
CA ALA A 18 -9.97 3.67 11.04
C ALA A 18 -11.29 3.93 10.29
N ASP A 19 -12.42 3.71 10.97
CA ASP A 19 -13.76 3.90 10.38
C ASP A 19 -13.94 5.29 9.76
N ALA A 20 -13.61 6.34 10.48
CA ALA A 20 -13.81 7.71 9.99
C ALA A 20 -13.02 8.01 8.71
N LEU A 21 -11.80 7.48 8.59
CA LEU A 21 -10.98 7.62 7.38
C LEU A 21 -11.62 6.86 6.22
N ILE A 22 -12.01 5.61 6.44
CA ILE A 22 -12.59 4.76 5.38
C ILE A 22 -13.95 5.33 4.93
N GLU A 23 -14.82 5.71 5.86
CA GLU A 23 -16.09 6.35 5.54
C GLU A 23 -15.90 7.67 4.77
N GLY A 24 -14.93 8.48 5.17
CA GLY A 24 -14.55 9.69 4.45
C GLY A 24 -14.14 9.40 3.01
N LEU A 25 -13.23 8.43 2.80
CA LEU A 25 -12.79 8.03 1.46
C LEU A 25 -13.93 7.45 0.61
N GLN A 26 -14.79 6.61 1.20
CA GLN A 26 -15.93 6.00 0.50
C GLN A 26 -17.00 7.02 0.08
N ASN A 27 -17.17 8.10 0.85
CA ASN A 27 -18.15 9.17 0.58
C ASN A 27 -17.58 10.32 -0.25
N SER A 28 -16.32 10.26 -0.66
CA SER A 28 -15.65 11.30 -1.44
C SER A 28 -15.18 10.76 -2.78
N GLU A 29 -15.41 11.50 -3.86
CA GLU A 29 -14.94 11.14 -5.20
C GLU A 29 -13.44 11.42 -5.40
N SER A 30 -12.84 12.23 -4.53
CA SER A 30 -11.47 12.67 -4.63
C SER A 30 -10.93 13.23 -3.31
N TYR A 31 -9.60 13.29 -3.20
CA TYR A 31 -8.89 14.07 -2.19
C TYR A 31 -7.73 14.81 -2.84
N SER A 32 -7.24 15.87 -2.18
CA SER A 32 -6.14 16.68 -2.70
C SER A 32 -4.83 16.32 -2.00
N VAL A 33 -3.76 16.29 -2.77
CA VAL A 33 -2.38 16.23 -2.26
C VAL A 33 -1.73 17.57 -2.55
N HIS A 34 -1.42 18.31 -1.48
CA HIS A 34 -0.75 19.61 -1.54
C HIS A 34 0.75 19.42 -1.37
N GLU A 35 1.48 19.54 -2.45
CA GLU A 35 2.94 19.48 -2.45
C GLU A 35 3.49 20.87 -2.15
N VAL A 36 4.21 21.01 -1.04
CA VAL A 36 4.79 22.28 -0.57
C VAL A 36 6.30 22.27 -0.73
N GLY A 37 6.89 23.44 -0.95
CA GLY A 37 8.32 23.63 -1.20
C GLY A 37 8.56 24.69 -2.28
N ASP A 38 9.66 24.58 -3.00
CA ASP A 38 10.08 25.58 -4.00
C ASP A 38 9.16 25.65 -5.23
N ASP A 39 8.47 24.57 -5.57
CA ASP A 39 7.51 24.50 -6.69
C ASP A 39 6.22 23.84 -6.20
N PRO A 40 5.37 24.57 -5.46
CA PRO A 40 4.18 23.99 -4.84
C PRO A 40 3.17 23.58 -5.89
N ARG A 41 2.55 22.41 -5.69
CA ARG A 41 1.53 21.85 -6.58
C ARG A 41 0.37 21.29 -5.77
N THR A 42 -0.79 21.22 -6.40
CA THR A 42 -1.92 20.47 -5.86
C THR A 42 -2.36 19.46 -6.89
N THR A 43 -2.35 18.20 -6.51
CA THR A 43 -2.83 17.10 -7.33
C THR A 43 -4.09 16.52 -6.73
N VAL A 44 -5.14 16.38 -7.55
CA VAL A 44 -6.40 15.74 -7.13
C VAL A 44 -6.35 14.26 -7.50
N VAL A 45 -6.41 13.41 -6.49
CA VAL A 45 -6.45 11.95 -6.67
C VAL A 45 -7.91 11.51 -6.76
N ARG A 46 -8.22 10.70 -7.79
CA ARG A 46 -9.56 10.15 -8.10
C ARG A 46 -9.45 8.68 -8.46
N GLY A 47 -10.60 8.00 -8.61
CA GLY A 47 -10.64 6.62 -9.08
C GLY A 47 -10.06 5.63 -8.08
N TYR A 48 -10.27 5.86 -6.81
CA TYR A 48 -9.88 4.95 -5.74
C TYR A 48 -11.11 4.32 -5.08
N SER A 49 -10.87 3.24 -4.36
CA SER A 49 -11.82 2.66 -3.40
C SER A 49 -11.16 2.50 -2.03
N ALA A 50 -11.95 2.28 -1.00
CA ALA A 50 -11.47 2.12 0.36
C ALA A 50 -12.22 1.00 1.09
N LEU A 51 -11.48 0.20 1.87
CA LEU A 51 -11.98 -0.95 2.61
C LEU A 51 -11.55 -0.85 4.08
N ASN A 52 -12.50 -1.08 4.98
CA ASN A 52 -12.14 -1.30 6.39
C ASN A 52 -11.58 -2.71 6.55
N SER A 53 -10.28 -2.82 6.81
CA SER A 53 -9.57 -4.09 6.88
C SER A 53 -10.03 -5.01 8.03
N ALA A 54 -10.63 -4.44 9.08
CA ALA A 54 -11.18 -5.22 10.19
C ALA A 54 -12.61 -5.74 9.93
N LYS A 55 -13.39 -5.03 9.08
CA LYS A 55 -14.81 -5.32 8.84
C LYS A 55 -15.08 -5.97 7.49
N GLN A 56 -14.20 -5.78 6.52
CA GLN A 56 -14.34 -6.19 5.12
C GLN A 56 -13.20 -7.12 4.70
N ALA A 57 -12.94 -8.15 5.52
CA ALA A 57 -11.82 -9.07 5.30
C ALA A 57 -11.93 -9.87 3.99
N ALA A 58 -13.14 -10.25 3.56
CA ALA A 58 -13.35 -10.98 2.33
C ALA A 58 -13.06 -10.10 1.11
N GLU A 59 -13.57 -8.88 1.10
CA GLU A 59 -13.35 -7.89 0.03
C GLU A 59 -11.87 -7.50 -0.06
N LEU A 60 -11.18 -7.39 1.08
CA LEU A 60 -9.75 -7.13 1.13
C LEU A 60 -8.95 -8.30 0.55
N THR A 61 -9.31 -9.54 0.90
CA THR A 61 -8.71 -10.75 0.31
C THR A 61 -8.86 -10.74 -1.21
N ASP A 62 -10.06 -10.45 -1.71
CA ASP A 62 -10.35 -10.38 -3.14
C ASP A 62 -9.59 -9.24 -3.83
N ALA A 63 -9.45 -8.09 -3.18
CA ALA A 63 -8.68 -6.97 -3.71
C ALA A 63 -7.20 -7.33 -3.86
N ILE A 64 -6.59 -7.92 -2.82
CA ILE A 64 -5.19 -8.38 -2.86
C ILE A 64 -5.01 -9.50 -3.89
N ALA A 65 -5.97 -10.41 -4.03
CA ALA A 65 -5.89 -11.49 -5.02
C ALA A 65 -5.82 -10.99 -6.46
N ARG A 66 -6.36 -9.82 -6.74
CA ARG A 66 -6.35 -9.18 -8.08
C ARG A 66 -5.29 -8.09 -8.24
N ALA A 67 -4.63 -7.68 -7.17
CA ALA A 67 -3.66 -6.60 -7.20
C ALA A 67 -2.40 -6.98 -8.01
N ASP A 68 -1.85 -6.00 -8.72
CA ASP A 68 -0.51 -6.09 -9.31
C ASP A 68 0.57 -5.71 -8.29
N VAL A 69 0.23 -4.78 -7.40
CA VAL A 69 1.12 -4.23 -6.37
C VAL A 69 0.38 -4.14 -5.03
N VAL A 70 1.02 -4.59 -3.97
CA VAL A 70 0.58 -4.39 -2.58
C VAL A 70 1.66 -3.62 -1.85
N THR A 71 1.28 -2.49 -1.25
CA THR A 71 2.21 -1.68 -0.44
C THR A 71 1.66 -1.47 0.96
N THR A 72 2.56 -1.34 1.94
CA THR A 72 2.21 -0.93 3.30
C THR A 72 2.86 0.40 3.66
N ALA A 73 2.19 1.19 4.48
CA ALA A 73 2.70 2.42 5.10
C ALA A 73 2.00 2.61 6.47
N VAL A 74 2.17 1.62 7.34
CA VAL A 74 1.42 1.47 8.61
C VAL A 74 2.32 1.58 9.84
N GLY A 75 3.63 1.65 9.63
CA GLY A 75 4.65 1.53 10.66
C GLY A 75 5.15 0.09 10.81
N ALA A 76 6.46 -0.09 10.89
CA ALA A 76 7.10 -1.42 10.87
C ALA A 76 6.57 -2.37 11.97
N HIS A 77 6.17 -1.83 13.14
CA HIS A 77 5.62 -2.63 14.25
C HIS A 77 4.21 -3.18 13.97
N ILE A 78 3.52 -2.65 12.95
CA ILE A 78 2.17 -3.06 12.54
C ILE A 78 2.23 -4.16 11.48
N LEU A 79 3.34 -4.37 10.78
CA LEU A 79 3.46 -5.33 9.67
C LEU A 79 2.95 -6.73 10.02
N LYS A 80 3.21 -7.21 11.23
CA LYS A 80 2.71 -8.51 11.73
C LYS A 80 1.18 -8.63 11.77
N PHE A 81 0.47 -7.50 11.87
CA PHE A 81 -0.99 -7.48 11.93
C PHE A 81 -1.65 -7.41 10.56
N VAL A 82 -0.96 -6.86 9.55
CA VAL A 82 -1.46 -6.81 8.16
C VAL A 82 -1.04 -8.05 7.36
N ALA A 83 0.04 -8.72 7.75
CA ALA A 83 0.56 -9.90 7.07
C ALA A 83 -0.45 -11.04 6.88
N PRO A 84 -1.34 -11.37 7.85
CA PRO A 84 -2.36 -12.41 7.64
C PRO A 84 -3.31 -12.12 6.47
N ALA A 85 -3.76 -10.87 6.33
CA ALA A 85 -4.63 -10.47 5.21
C ALA A 85 -3.89 -10.54 3.87
N ILE A 86 -2.62 -10.12 3.85
CA ILE A 86 -1.76 -10.20 2.65
C ILE A 86 -1.55 -11.67 2.27
N ALA A 87 -1.22 -12.54 3.23
CA ALA A 87 -1.06 -13.98 2.99
C ALA A 87 -2.34 -14.62 2.42
N ALA A 88 -3.50 -14.30 2.99
CA ALA A 88 -4.80 -14.79 2.52
C ALA A 88 -5.09 -14.34 1.08
N GLY A 89 -4.84 -13.06 0.75
CA GLY A 89 -5.01 -12.54 -0.59
C GLY A 89 -4.07 -13.17 -1.61
N ILE A 90 -2.80 -13.39 -1.26
CA ILE A 90 -1.84 -14.10 -2.11
C ILE A 90 -2.29 -15.54 -2.35
N ALA A 91 -2.75 -16.25 -1.31
CA ALA A 91 -3.27 -17.61 -1.42
C ALA A 91 -4.50 -17.70 -2.33
N ALA A 92 -5.35 -16.67 -2.33
CA ALA A 92 -6.56 -16.60 -3.15
C ALA A 92 -6.31 -16.25 -4.63
N ARG A 93 -5.07 -15.87 -5.02
CA ARG A 93 -4.75 -15.57 -6.42
C ARG A 93 -5.04 -16.77 -7.33
N PRO A 94 -5.62 -16.54 -8.53
CA PRO A 94 -5.83 -17.62 -9.49
C PRO A 94 -4.51 -18.33 -9.86
N ALA A 95 -4.58 -19.62 -10.10
CA ALA A 95 -3.44 -20.37 -10.59
C ALA A 95 -2.98 -19.80 -11.94
N GLY A 96 -1.68 -19.57 -12.08
CA GLY A 96 -1.07 -18.99 -13.29
C GLY A 96 -1.25 -17.47 -13.43
N ALA A 97 -1.83 -16.78 -12.45
CA ALA A 97 -1.80 -15.32 -12.42
C ALA A 97 -0.35 -14.82 -12.26
N ALA A 98 -0.07 -13.63 -12.80
CA ALA A 98 1.22 -12.98 -12.58
C ALA A 98 1.48 -12.79 -11.08
N ARG A 99 2.73 -12.83 -10.66
CA ARG A 99 3.12 -12.58 -9.25
C ARG A 99 2.74 -11.16 -8.85
N VAL A 100 2.17 -11.03 -7.65
CA VAL A 100 1.95 -9.70 -7.05
C VAL A 100 3.27 -9.16 -6.49
N ALA A 101 3.57 -7.89 -6.75
CA ALA A 101 4.70 -7.21 -6.11
C ALA A 101 4.30 -6.71 -4.72
N VAL A 102 4.99 -7.15 -3.68
CA VAL A 102 4.73 -6.76 -2.29
C VAL A 102 5.90 -5.94 -1.77
N MET A 103 5.61 -4.74 -1.27
CA MET A 103 6.62 -3.78 -0.81
C MET A 103 6.17 -3.09 0.47
N ALA A 104 7.01 -3.11 1.50
CA ALA A 104 6.79 -2.34 2.72
C ALA A 104 7.42 -0.94 2.57
N CYS A 105 6.59 0.07 2.36
CA CYS A 105 6.98 1.48 2.22
C CYS A 105 7.03 2.15 3.61
N GLU A 106 7.81 1.55 4.50
CA GLU A 106 7.94 1.94 5.89
C GLU A 106 9.24 2.71 6.14
N ASN A 107 9.29 3.53 7.17
CA ASN A 107 10.55 4.09 7.64
C ASN A 107 11.32 3.03 8.46
N ALA A 108 11.78 1.98 7.79
CA ALA A 108 12.49 0.87 8.39
C ALA A 108 13.46 0.22 7.38
N ILE A 109 14.65 -0.10 7.85
CA ILE A 109 15.62 -0.87 7.05
C ILE A 109 15.06 -2.28 6.83
N ASN A 110 15.10 -2.77 5.59
CA ASN A 110 14.62 -4.09 5.21
C ASN A 110 13.15 -4.36 5.63
N GLY A 111 12.30 -3.33 5.53
CA GLY A 111 10.89 -3.42 5.92
C GLY A 111 10.14 -4.53 5.18
N THR A 112 10.46 -4.76 3.90
CA THR A 112 9.83 -5.81 3.12
C THR A 112 10.30 -7.21 3.54
N ASP A 113 11.55 -7.40 3.97
CA ASP A 113 12.01 -8.68 4.52
C ASP A 113 11.27 -9.02 5.82
N ILE A 114 11.03 -8.00 6.67
CA ILE A 114 10.21 -8.15 7.89
C ILE A 114 8.79 -8.57 7.53
N LEU A 115 8.16 -7.87 6.57
CA LEU A 115 6.81 -8.20 6.10
C LEU A 115 6.76 -9.60 5.50
N LYS A 116 7.73 -9.96 4.64
CA LYS A 116 7.84 -11.29 4.02
C LYS A 116 7.86 -12.40 5.07
N ALA A 117 8.71 -12.26 6.09
CA ALA A 117 8.81 -13.25 7.16
C ALA A 117 7.47 -13.41 7.92
N GLU A 118 6.70 -12.33 8.11
CA GLU A 118 5.38 -12.42 8.72
C GLU A 118 4.33 -13.03 7.77
N VAL A 119 4.40 -12.73 6.47
CA VAL A 119 3.54 -13.36 5.46
C VAL A 119 3.81 -14.86 5.39
N GLU A 120 5.07 -15.29 5.35
CA GLU A 120 5.49 -16.71 5.34
C GLU A 120 4.93 -17.50 6.54
N ARG A 121 4.88 -16.90 7.73
CA ARG A 121 4.28 -17.51 8.93
C ARG A 121 2.78 -17.73 8.82
N ASN A 122 2.09 -16.96 8.01
CA ASN A 122 0.63 -17.00 7.83
C ASN A 122 0.21 -17.67 6.51
N TYR A 123 1.16 -18.02 5.65
CA TYR A 123 0.90 -18.67 4.38
C TYR A 123 0.97 -20.17 4.50
N SER A 124 -0.09 -20.88 4.11
CA SER A 124 -0.18 -22.34 4.28
C SER A 124 0.32 -23.15 3.07
N GLY A 125 0.60 -22.50 1.94
CA GLY A 125 1.09 -23.14 0.71
C GLY A 125 2.62 -23.25 0.69
N ASP A 126 3.14 -23.97 -0.28
CA ASP A 126 4.56 -24.07 -0.61
C ASP A 126 4.95 -23.26 -1.87
N ASP A 127 3.97 -22.61 -2.49
CA ASP A 127 4.07 -21.89 -3.77
C ASP A 127 4.09 -20.35 -3.61
N LEU A 128 4.42 -19.81 -2.44
CA LEU A 128 4.45 -18.36 -2.20
C LEU A 128 5.33 -17.61 -3.20
N ALA A 129 6.50 -18.15 -3.54
CA ALA A 129 7.42 -17.53 -4.48
C ALA A 129 6.89 -17.51 -5.93
N ASP A 130 5.98 -18.41 -6.27
CA ASP A 130 5.32 -18.44 -7.58
C ASP A 130 4.17 -17.43 -7.67
N ARG A 131 3.65 -16.95 -6.54
CA ARG A 131 2.49 -16.06 -6.44
C ARG A 131 2.82 -14.62 -6.10
N ALA A 132 3.93 -14.41 -5.40
CA ALA A 132 4.34 -13.08 -4.95
C ALA A 132 5.85 -12.89 -5.08
N LEU A 133 6.26 -11.67 -5.35
CA LEU A 133 7.64 -11.21 -5.21
C LEU A 133 7.69 -10.15 -4.12
N PHE A 134 8.75 -10.16 -3.36
CA PHE A 134 8.99 -9.22 -2.27
C PHE A 134 10.24 -8.42 -2.60
N ALA A 135 10.12 -7.10 -2.68
CA ALA A 135 11.21 -6.20 -2.99
C ALA A 135 11.36 -5.14 -1.90
N ASN A 136 12.56 -5.02 -1.33
CA ASN A 136 12.81 -3.94 -0.39
C ASN A 136 12.72 -2.60 -1.09
N THR A 137 12.24 -1.60 -0.35
CA THR A 137 12.13 -0.24 -0.85
C THR A 137 12.68 0.77 0.17
N ALA A 138 13.15 1.90 -0.33
CA ALA A 138 13.41 3.09 0.44
C ALA A 138 12.50 4.21 -0.08
N VAL A 139 11.69 4.76 0.82
CA VAL A 139 10.80 5.88 0.52
C VAL A 139 11.30 7.09 1.29
N ASP A 140 11.60 8.16 0.57
CA ASP A 140 11.99 9.43 1.14
C ASP A 140 10.99 10.51 0.69
N ARG A 141 10.17 10.96 1.62
CA ARG A 141 9.25 12.08 1.48
C ARG A 141 8.80 12.54 2.87
N ILE A 142 9.00 13.79 3.19
CA ILE A 142 8.48 14.35 4.44
C ILE A 142 6.96 14.54 4.31
N VAL A 143 6.23 13.98 5.26
CA VAL A 143 4.79 14.18 5.44
C VAL A 143 4.60 14.91 6.77
N PRO A 144 4.41 16.24 6.75
CA PRO A 144 4.19 17.01 7.98
C PRO A 144 2.94 16.54 8.72
N ALA A 145 2.83 16.92 9.98
CA ALA A 145 1.58 16.74 10.71
C ALA A 145 0.44 17.46 9.96
N GLN A 146 -0.62 16.74 9.66
CA GLN A 146 -1.76 17.30 8.96
C GLN A 146 -2.58 18.19 9.90
N ALA A 147 -3.19 19.25 9.34
CA ALA A 147 -4.11 20.09 10.08
C ALA A 147 -5.34 19.29 10.54
N ALA A 148 -5.87 19.58 11.72
CA ALA A 148 -7.00 18.84 12.27
C ALA A 148 -8.29 18.95 11.42
N ASP A 149 -8.38 19.99 10.59
CA ASP A 149 -9.49 20.30 9.68
C ASP A 149 -9.18 19.95 8.20
N ALA A 150 -8.05 19.29 7.93
CA ALA A 150 -7.64 18.91 6.57
C ALA A 150 -8.60 17.90 5.91
N GLY A 151 -9.41 17.20 6.68
CA GLY A 151 -10.30 16.16 6.17
C GLY A 151 -9.50 15.00 5.55
N LEU A 152 -9.67 14.77 4.25
CA LEU A 152 -8.92 13.76 3.49
C LEU A 152 -7.69 14.34 2.79
N ASP A 153 -7.58 15.66 2.71
CA ASP A 153 -6.49 16.32 2.02
C ASP A 153 -5.18 16.13 2.77
N VAL A 154 -4.09 15.94 2.03
CA VAL A 154 -2.78 15.62 2.58
C VAL A 154 -1.77 16.65 2.11
N THR A 155 -1.01 17.21 3.04
CA THR A 155 0.14 18.07 2.73
C THR A 155 1.43 17.25 2.81
N VAL A 156 2.29 17.37 1.79
CA VAL A 156 3.57 16.67 1.69
C VAL A 156 4.63 17.63 1.13
N GLU A 157 5.91 17.33 1.32
CA GLU A 157 6.95 18.04 0.58
C GLU A 157 6.91 17.70 -0.91
N ASN A 158 7.41 18.59 -1.77
CA ASN A 158 7.47 18.35 -3.20
C ASN A 158 8.57 17.37 -3.63
N TYR A 159 9.64 17.22 -2.81
CA TYR A 159 10.64 16.18 -3.02
C TYR A 159 10.08 14.81 -2.69
N PHE A 160 10.43 13.82 -3.48
CA PHE A 160 10.19 12.42 -3.17
C PHE A 160 11.22 11.53 -3.86
N GLU A 161 11.55 10.43 -3.22
CA GLU A 161 12.28 9.33 -3.82
C GLU A 161 11.62 8.01 -3.42
N TRP A 162 11.49 7.11 -4.37
CA TRP A 162 11.07 5.73 -4.14
C TRP A 162 12.03 4.81 -4.87
N ALA A 163 13.05 4.36 -4.17
CA ALA A 163 13.98 3.36 -4.66
C ALA A 163 13.44 1.95 -4.38
N ILE A 164 13.52 1.07 -5.35
CA ILE A 164 13.02 -0.31 -5.27
C ILE A 164 14.16 -1.26 -5.64
N GLU A 165 14.33 -2.30 -4.87
CA GLU A 165 15.27 -3.39 -5.14
C GLU A 165 14.86 -4.13 -6.43
N THR A 166 15.79 -4.24 -7.40
CA THR A 166 15.50 -4.80 -8.74
C THR A 166 15.62 -6.33 -8.84
N PRO A 167 16.56 -7.03 -8.13
CA PRO A 167 16.74 -8.47 -8.30
C PRO A 167 15.49 -9.33 -8.21
N PRO A 168 14.48 -9.04 -7.35
CA PRO A 168 13.24 -9.82 -7.32
C PRO A 168 12.44 -9.81 -8.62
N PHE A 169 12.66 -8.80 -9.48
CA PHE A 169 11.94 -8.63 -10.76
C PHE A 169 12.68 -9.23 -11.96
N GLU A 170 13.94 -9.68 -11.78
CA GLU A 170 14.81 -10.16 -12.86
C GLU A 170 14.70 -11.69 -13.08
N GLY A 171 13.77 -12.37 -12.39
CA GLY A 171 13.62 -13.82 -12.40
C GLY A 171 12.46 -14.36 -13.23
#